data_03504b84d5c8074698c85ec58cd0f800
#
_entry.id   03504b84d5c8074698c85ec58cd0f800
#
_cell.length_a   1.000
_cell.length_b   1.000
_cell.length_c   1.000
_cell.angle_alpha   90.00
_cell.angle_beta   90.00
_cell.angle_gamma   90.00
#
_symmetry.space_group_name_H-M   'P 1'
#
loop_
_entity.id
_entity.type
_entity.pdbx_description
1 polymer ?
#
loop_
_entity_poly.entity_id
_entity_poly.type
_entity_poly.pdbx_seq_one_letter_code
_entity_poly.pdbx_strand_id
1 'polypeptide(L)'
;MENIENSFVDLPNPRKDIEDLQPYSAPLEGRRNLLRLDFNENTIGPSPLVXKSLREISRDEXSVYPEYSGLKEKVVESLIKKNSNVNINSSEVGIFNGVDAAINAIFXAYGNFXDLMLTTSPTFGYYTPCAQMRGMQIKAIPYEGGGFQYPFDSICEFLTQNNPKILLICNPNNPTGTXLSPERIIEISKLSSKTLVVVDELYEAFTGDSVLPFVNFQTTPNLVVLRSLSKTAGLASLRIGFAIXHSKVINIVNRVTGPYDVNSFAVIAAFAALKDQSYIDSYVQEVLEARNWIKDQFEKHHVKHHIDGGNYFLLWPKSKPQQVEQKLKSSGILIRNMDKKKNLKGSIRVSIGTIDQMKRFWSAFXIVXEV
;
A
#
# COMPACT_ATOMS: atom_id res chain seq x y z
N MET A 1 -8.19 -27.76 -32.67
CA MET A 1 -6.95 -27.02 -32.25
C MET A 1 -6.46 -26.29 -33.47
N GLU A 2 -6.82 -25.02 -33.54
CA GLU A 2 -6.35 -24.17 -34.62
C GLU A 2 -4.91 -23.80 -34.34
N ASN A 3 -4.04 -24.19 -35.24
CA ASN A 3 -2.67 -23.69 -35.26
C ASN A 3 -2.74 -22.21 -35.54
N ILE A 4 -2.57 -21.42 -34.50
CA ILE A 4 -2.28 -19.99 -34.70
C ILE A 4 -0.88 -19.95 -35.26
N GLU A 5 -0.77 -19.88 -36.58
CA GLU A 5 0.50 -19.59 -37.20
C GLU A 5 1.02 -18.28 -36.63
N ASN A 6 2.18 -18.34 -35.99
CA ASN A 6 2.91 -17.16 -35.58
C ASN A 6 3.26 -16.38 -36.86
N SER A 7 2.36 -15.51 -37.29
CA SER A 7 2.68 -14.59 -38.38
C SER A 7 3.77 -13.66 -37.82
N PHE A 8 4.93 -13.71 -38.42
CA PHE A 8 6.03 -12.79 -38.06
C PHE A 8 5.57 -11.37 -38.35
N VAL A 9 5.43 -10.57 -37.31
CA VAL A 9 5.08 -9.15 -37.45
C VAL A 9 6.31 -8.33 -37.14
N ASP A 10 6.70 -7.48 -38.08
CA ASP A 10 7.86 -6.62 -37.95
C ASP A 10 7.48 -5.38 -37.16
N LEU A 11 7.82 -5.38 -35.90
CA LEU A 11 7.47 -4.29 -34.96
C LEU A 11 8.72 -3.70 -34.34
N PRO A 12 8.67 -2.44 -33.92
CA PRO A 12 9.76 -1.90 -33.11
C PRO A 12 9.95 -2.71 -31.83
N ASN A 13 11.19 -2.88 -31.45
CA ASN A 13 11.50 -3.59 -30.20
C ASN A 13 11.18 -2.70 -29.00
N PRO A 14 10.65 -3.27 -27.93
CA PRO A 14 10.50 -2.50 -26.69
C PRO A 14 11.85 -2.21 -26.06
N ARG A 15 11.85 -1.36 -25.05
CA ARG A 15 13.04 -1.15 -24.24
C ARG A 15 13.50 -2.48 -23.66
N LYS A 16 14.82 -2.66 -23.60
CA LYS A 16 15.40 -3.93 -23.16
C LYS A 16 14.98 -4.29 -21.74
N ASP A 17 14.92 -3.29 -20.86
CA ASP A 17 14.55 -3.53 -19.45
C ASP A 17 13.06 -3.79 -19.26
N ILE A 18 12.25 -3.61 -20.32
CA ILE A 18 10.82 -3.92 -20.30
C ILE A 18 10.51 -5.30 -20.89
N GLU A 19 11.36 -5.76 -21.79
CA GLU A 19 11.09 -6.95 -22.61
C GLU A 19 10.73 -8.17 -21.77
N ASP A 20 11.44 -8.39 -20.67
CA ASP A 20 11.24 -9.56 -19.81
C ASP A 20 10.53 -9.22 -18.50
N LEU A 21 10.03 -7.99 -18.36
CA LEU A 21 9.36 -7.56 -17.15
C LEU A 21 8.05 -8.30 -16.94
N GLN A 22 7.85 -8.83 -15.75
CA GLN A 22 6.59 -9.45 -15.38
C GLN A 22 5.66 -8.39 -14.78
N PRO A 23 4.48 -8.17 -15.37
CA PRO A 23 3.58 -7.15 -14.81
C PRO A 23 3.08 -7.55 -13.42
N TYR A 24 2.83 -6.56 -12.60
CA TYR A 24 2.11 -6.79 -11.35
C TYR A 24 0.72 -7.31 -11.72
N SER A 25 0.35 -8.44 -11.16
CA SER A 25 -0.85 -9.15 -11.57
C SER A 25 -1.75 -9.41 -10.36
N ALA A 26 -3.04 -9.21 -10.56
CA ALA A 26 -4.04 -9.47 -9.54
C ALA A 26 -5.37 -9.78 -10.24
N PRO A 27 -6.17 -10.71 -9.69
CA PRO A 27 -7.49 -10.96 -10.28
C PRO A 27 -8.39 -9.75 -10.05
N LEU A 28 -9.00 -9.27 -11.13
CA LEU A 28 -9.80 -8.03 -11.08
C LEU A 28 -11.29 -8.26 -11.17
N GLU A 29 -11.71 -9.37 -11.80
CA GLU A 29 -13.11 -9.57 -12.13
C GLU A 29 -13.75 -10.63 -11.23
N GLY A 30 -15.09 -10.58 -11.16
CA GLY A 30 -15.86 -11.61 -10.45
C GLY A 30 -15.85 -11.50 -8.94
N ARG A 31 -15.47 -10.34 -8.41
CA ARG A 31 -15.27 -10.16 -6.96
C ARG A 31 -16.44 -9.52 -6.22
N ARG A 32 -17.36 -8.89 -6.96
CA ARG A 32 -18.29 -7.94 -6.33
C ARG A 32 -19.33 -8.57 -5.42
N ASN A 33 -19.73 -9.82 -5.71
CA ASN A 33 -20.78 -10.49 -4.93
C ASN A 33 -20.23 -11.38 -3.82
N LEU A 34 -18.94 -11.30 -3.57
CA LEU A 34 -18.25 -12.13 -2.59
C LEU A 34 -17.75 -11.28 -1.42
N LEU A 35 -17.48 -11.92 -0.29
CA LEU A 35 -16.76 -11.24 0.80
C LEU A 35 -15.29 -11.13 0.38
N ARG A 36 -14.84 -9.92 0.14
CA ARG A 36 -13.52 -9.65 -0.43
C ARG A 36 -12.51 -9.42 0.69
N LEU A 37 -11.76 -10.47 1.01
CA LEU A 37 -10.69 -10.41 2.00
C LEU A 37 -9.33 -10.67 1.33
N ASP A 38 -9.19 -10.25 0.06
CA ASP A 38 -8.00 -10.54 -0.74
C ASP A 38 -7.10 -9.32 -0.99
N PHE A 39 -7.64 -8.09 -1.03
CA PHE A 39 -6.85 -6.91 -1.41
C PHE A 39 -6.79 -5.84 -0.33
N ASN A 40 -7.10 -6.19 0.91
CA ASN A 40 -7.00 -5.28 2.05
C ASN A 40 -7.87 -4.03 1.90
N GLU A 41 -8.96 -4.17 1.16
CA GLU A 41 -9.92 -3.10 0.92
C GLU A 41 -10.73 -2.80 2.19
N ASN A 42 -11.33 -1.62 2.24
CA ASN A 42 -12.36 -1.31 3.23
C ASN A 42 -13.58 -2.19 2.91
N THR A 43 -13.98 -3.04 3.84
CA THR A 43 -15.00 -4.06 3.59
C THR A 43 -16.43 -3.56 3.72
N ILE A 44 -16.62 -2.31 4.17
CA ILE A 44 -17.96 -1.74 4.31
C ILE A 44 -18.19 -0.53 3.40
N GLY A 45 -17.14 -0.03 2.78
CA GLY A 45 -17.24 1.07 1.83
C GLY A 45 -17.07 2.44 2.46
N PRO A 46 -17.10 3.49 1.65
CA PRO A 46 -16.83 4.85 2.13
C PRO A 46 -18.00 5.42 2.92
N SER A 47 -17.72 6.54 3.59
CA SER A 47 -18.74 7.32 4.31
C SER A 47 -19.93 7.64 3.42
N PRO A 48 -21.16 7.64 3.97
CA PRO A 48 -22.32 8.12 3.22
C PRO A 48 -22.14 9.53 2.68
N LEU A 49 -21.36 10.37 3.33
CA LEU A 49 -21.05 11.71 2.83
C LEU A 49 -20.33 11.66 1.48
N VAL A 50 -19.50 10.71 1.29
CA VAL A 50 -18.84 10.49 -0.02
C VAL A 50 -19.87 10.12 -1.09
N UNK A 51 -20.57 9.26 -0.88
CA UNK A 51 -21.50 8.86 -1.72
C UNK A 51 -22.40 9.86 -2.12
N LYS A 52 -22.84 10.71 -1.10
CA LYS A 52 -23.74 11.84 -1.36
C LYS A 52 -23.06 12.87 -2.27
N SER A 53 -21.81 13.22 -1.96
CA SER A 53 -21.07 14.20 -2.76
C SER A 53 -20.92 13.76 -4.22
N LEU A 54 -20.70 12.47 -4.43
CA LEU A 54 -20.57 11.94 -5.79
C LEU A 54 -21.89 11.99 -6.55
N ARG A 55 -23.01 11.75 -5.87
CA ARG A 55 -24.33 11.82 -6.51
C ARG A 55 -24.70 13.25 -6.92
N GLU A 56 -24.09 14.25 -6.29
CA GLU A 56 -24.39 15.67 -6.57
C GLU A 56 -23.50 16.28 -7.62
N ILE A 57 -22.63 15.49 -8.25
CA ILE A 57 -21.71 15.98 -9.29
C ILE A 57 -22.52 16.49 -10.49
N SER A 58 -22.19 17.71 -10.96
CA SER A 58 -22.84 18.31 -12.11
C SER A 58 -22.22 17.83 -13.40
N ARG A 59 -22.90 18.10 -14.52
CA ARG A 59 -22.40 17.79 -15.85
C ARG A 59 -21.05 18.49 -16.11
N ASP A 60 -20.87 19.70 -15.63
CA ASP A 60 -19.63 20.46 -15.84
C ASP A 60 -18.44 19.73 -15.24
N GLU A 61 -18.62 19.12 -14.14
CA GLU A 61 -17.52 18.37 -13.51
C GLU A 61 -17.05 17.15 -14.31
N UNK A 62 -17.82 16.79 -15.01
CA UNK A 62 -17.51 15.74 -15.84
C UNK A 62 -16.88 16.16 -17.05
N SER A 63 -17.13 17.37 -17.56
CA SER A 63 -16.61 17.83 -18.87
C SER A 63 -15.42 18.79 -18.75
N VAL A 64 -15.18 19.39 -17.61
CA VAL A 64 -14.08 20.33 -17.38
C VAL A 64 -12.90 19.56 -16.74
N TYR A 65 -11.68 19.88 -17.16
CA TYR A 65 -10.51 19.26 -16.55
C TYR A 65 -10.51 19.45 -15.05
N PRO A 66 -9.95 18.49 -14.28
CA PRO A 66 -10.00 18.56 -12.82
C PRO A 66 -9.34 19.82 -12.25
N GLU A 67 -9.88 20.27 -11.14
CA GLU A 67 -9.33 21.38 -10.36
C GLU A 67 -8.96 20.87 -8.98
N TYR A 68 -7.79 21.26 -8.50
CA TYR A 68 -7.24 20.72 -7.25
C TYR A 68 -7.17 21.75 -6.14
N SER A 69 -7.74 22.94 -6.36
CA SER A 69 -7.66 24.05 -5.40
C SER A 69 -8.21 23.63 -4.04
N GLY A 70 -7.43 23.87 -3.00
CA GLY A 70 -7.85 23.60 -1.63
C GLY A 70 -7.59 22.19 -1.13
N LEU A 71 -7.27 21.24 -2.02
CA LEU A 71 -7.12 19.84 -1.58
C LEU A 71 -5.87 19.63 -0.75
N LYS A 72 -4.73 20.20 -1.18
CA LYS A 72 -3.49 20.08 -0.42
C LYS A 72 -3.66 20.69 0.98
N GLU A 73 -4.32 21.84 1.05
CA GLU A 73 -4.60 22.50 2.33
C GLU A 73 -5.47 21.63 3.22
N LYS A 74 -6.48 20.98 2.63
CA LYS A 74 -7.37 20.08 3.39
C LYS A 74 -6.62 18.88 3.94
N VAL A 75 -5.70 18.32 3.15
CA VAL A 75 -4.85 17.21 3.61
C VAL A 75 -4.01 17.65 4.80
N VAL A 76 -3.34 18.81 4.69
CA VAL A 76 -2.52 19.34 5.79
C VAL A 76 -3.37 19.56 7.04
N GLU A 77 -4.52 20.20 6.89
CA GLU A 77 -5.45 20.43 8.00
C GLU A 77 -5.82 19.13 8.71
N SER A 78 -6.14 18.12 7.92
CA SER A 78 -6.53 16.81 8.44
C SER A 78 -5.39 16.15 9.21
N LEU A 79 -4.17 16.20 8.67
CA LEU A 79 -3.00 15.60 9.32
C LEU A 79 -2.67 16.30 10.64
N ILE A 80 -2.73 17.62 10.66
CA ILE A 80 -2.45 18.41 11.87
C ILE A 80 -3.53 18.18 12.94
N LYS A 81 -4.78 18.07 12.50
CA LYS A 81 -5.89 17.79 13.42
C LYS A 81 -5.73 16.42 14.07
N LYS A 82 -5.23 15.44 13.32
CA LYS A 82 -5.00 14.09 13.83
C LYS A 82 -3.85 14.06 14.84
N ASN A 83 -2.78 14.86 14.59
CA ASN A 83 -1.65 14.95 15.49
C ASN A 83 -1.03 16.35 15.35
N SER A 84 -1.13 17.16 16.42
CA SER A 84 -0.69 18.55 16.39
C SER A 84 0.83 18.71 16.25
N ASN A 85 1.60 17.63 16.43
CA ASN A 85 3.05 17.68 16.21
C ASN A 85 3.44 17.62 14.74
N VAL A 86 2.48 17.31 13.84
CA VAL A 86 2.75 17.34 12.40
C VAL A 86 3.03 18.79 11.98
N ASN A 87 4.16 19.02 11.32
CA ASN A 87 4.60 20.35 10.92
C ASN A 87 4.92 20.34 9.42
N ILE A 88 3.87 20.40 8.60
CA ILE A 88 3.99 20.44 7.14
C ILE A 88 3.07 21.53 6.61
N ASN A 89 3.35 21.96 5.37
CA ASN A 89 2.50 22.94 4.70
C ASN A 89 2.10 22.42 3.31
N SER A 90 1.21 23.13 2.64
CA SER A 90 0.61 22.65 1.41
C SER A 90 1.63 22.46 0.27
N SER A 91 2.74 23.22 0.27
CA SER A 91 3.77 23.06 -0.75
C SER A 91 4.54 21.73 -0.60
N GLU A 92 4.34 21.04 0.53
CA GLU A 92 4.98 19.76 0.83
C GLU A 92 4.05 18.58 0.58
N VAL A 93 2.92 18.80 -0.10
CA VAL A 93 1.95 17.76 -0.43
C VAL A 93 1.84 17.62 -1.94
N GLY A 94 2.00 16.41 -2.45
CA GLY A 94 1.72 16.07 -3.85
C GLY A 94 0.48 15.19 -3.95
N ILE A 95 -0.28 15.37 -5.03
CA ILE A 95 -1.51 14.61 -5.30
C ILE A 95 -1.26 13.69 -6.47
N PHE A 96 -1.60 12.41 -6.33
CA PHE A 96 -1.30 11.39 -7.33
C PHE A 96 -2.51 10.50 -7.59
N ASN A 97 -2.49 9.85 -8.75
CA ASN A 97 -3.52 8.91 -9.18
C ASN A 97 -3.32 7.57 -8.45
N GLY A 98 -3.49 7.61 -7.13
CA GLY A 98 -3.20 6.51 -6.23
C GLY A 98 -1.73 6.50 -5.81
N VAL A 99 -1.44 5.79 -4.73
CA VAL A 99 -0.06 5.64 -4.24
C VAL A 99 0.81 4.92 -5.27
N ASP A 100 0.24 3.99 -6.04
CA ASP A 100 0.99 3.31 -7.10
C ASP A 100 1.57 4.31 -8.11
N ALA A 101 0.79 5.32 -8.49
CA ALA A 101 1.27 6.35 -9.41
C ALA A 101 2.38 7.19 -8.77
N ALA A 102 2.26 7.48 -7.47
CA ALA A 102 3.31 8.21 -6.76
C ALA A 102 4.61 7.40 -6.75
N ILE A 103 4.52 6.11 -6.47
CA ILE A 103 5.69 5.23 -6.46
C ILE A 103 6.35 5.23 -7.84
N ASN A 104 5.55 5.00 -8.89
CA ASN A 104 6.08 4.96 -10.24
C ASN A 104 6.74 6.29 -10.64
N ALA A 105 6.12 7.42 -10.27
CA ALA A 105 6.65 8.74 -10.57
C ALA A 105 8.00 8.98 -9.86
N ILE A 106 8.12 8.52 -8.63
CA ILE A 106 9.39 8.64 -7.88
C ILE A 106 10.50 7.86 -8.61
N PHE A 107 10.23 6.67 -9.03
CA PHE A 107 11.20 5.91 -9.84
C PHE A 107 11.48 6.57 -11.18
N UNK A 108 10.47 7.11 -11.69
CA UNK A 108 10.59 7.74 -12.87
C UNK A 108 11.41 8.87 -12.82
N ALA A 109 11.44 9.61 -11.72
CA ALA A 109 12.16 10.87 -11.56
C ALA A 109 13.59 10.68 -11.04
N TYR A 110 13.85 9.67 -10.26
CA TYR A 110 15.11 9.51 -9.52
C TYR A 110 15.93 8.29 -9.90
N GLY A 111 15.34 7.26 -10.51
CA GLY A 111 16.04 6.01 -10.76
C GLY A 111 16.76 6.00 -12.09
N ASN A 112 18.10 5.92 -12.08
CA ASN A 112 18.89 5.74 -13.28
C ASN A 112 19.21 4.25 -13.49
N PHE A 113 19.49 3.94 -14.73
CA PHE A 113 20.02 2.60 -15.06
C PHE A 113 21.23 2.33 -14.16
N UNK A 114 20.99 1.15 -13.41
CA UNK A 114 22.03 0.77 -12.65
C UNK A 114 22.08 1.27 -11.28
N ASP A 115 21.36 2.14 -11.02
CA ASP A 115 21.25 2.56 -9.62
C ASP A 115 20.70 1.44 -8.77
N LEU A 116 20.98 1.49 -7.45
CA LEU A 116 20.45 0.51 -6.50
C LEU A 116 19.14 0.97 -5.89
N MET A 117 18.17 0.06 -5.82
CA MET A 117 16.97 0.21 -5.00
C MET A 117 17.05 -0.80 -3.86
N LEU A 118 16.95 -0.32 -2.62
CA LEU A 118 16.99 -1.13 -1.41
C LEU A 118 15.57 -1.31 -0.86
N THR A 119 15.23 -2.51 -0.47
CA THR A 119 13.96 -2.80 0.17
C THR A 119 14.10 -4.05 1.04
N THR A 120 12.98 -4.54 1.55
CA THR A 120 12.94 -5.76 2.35
C THR A 120 12.16 -6.84 1.62
N SER A 121 12.21 -8.07 2.13
CA SER A 121 11.47 -9.19 1.54
C SER A 121 10.91 -10.07 2.66
N PRO A 122 9.62 -10.43 2.61
CA PRO A 122 8.62 -10.05 1.60
C PRO A 122 8.05 -8.66 1.83
N THR A 123 7.62 -7.99 0.77
CA THR A 123 6.99 -6.67 0.88
C THR A 123 6.03 -6.48 -0.30
N PHE A 124 5.47 -5.27 -0.40
CA PHE A 124 4.51 -4.95 -1.47
C PHE A 124 5.12 -5.21 -2.84
N GLY A 125 4.36 -5.88 -3.69
CA GLY A 125 4.87 -6.42 -4.95
C GLY A 125 5.09 -5.42 -6.07
N TYR A 126 4.67 -4.17 -5.92
CA TYR A 126 4.80 -3.18 -7.00
C TYR A 126 6.16 -2.46 -7.01
N TYR A 127 6.89 -2.48 -5.89
CA TYR A 127 8.18 -1.78 -5.83
C TYR A 127 9.18 -2.36 -6.83
N THR A 128 9.27 -3.67 -6.90
CA THR A 128 10.23 -4.35 -7.76
C THR A 128 9.99 -4.06 -9.25
N PRO A 129 8.76 -4.18 -9.79
CA PRO A 129 8.56 -3.79 -11.19
C PRO A 129 8.90 -2.34 -11.49
N CYS A 130 8.64 -1.42 -10.55
CA CYS A 130 8.99 -0.01 -10.78
C CYS A 130 10.50 0.17 -10.92
N ALA A 131 11.29 -0.52 -10.08
CA ALA A 131 12.75 -0.47 -10.20
C ALA A 131 13.21 -1.13 -11.51
N GLN A 132 12.62 -2.28 -11.85
CA GLN A 132 12.98 -3.03 -13.06
C GLN A 132 12.71 -2.20 -14.31
N MET A 133 11.60 -1.45 -14.33
CA MET A 133 11.27 -0.58 -15.48
C MET A 133 12.35 0.47 -15.73
N ARG A 134 13.13 0.82 -14.72
CA ARG A 134 14.22 1.80 -14.83
C ARG A 134 15.57 1.15 -15.05
N GLY A 135 15.63 -0.17 -15.10
CA GLY A 135 16.91 -0.89 -15.20
C GLY A 135 17.75 -0.79 -13.96
N MET A 136 17.11 -0.60 -12.80
CA MET A 136 17.81 -0.51 -11.52
C MET A 136 18.14 -1.91 -10.99
N GLN A 137 19.18 -1.98 -10.18
CA GLN A 137 19.52 -3.17 -9.41
C GLN A 137 18.71 -3.18 -8.12
N ILE A 138 18.26 -4.35 -7.68
CA ILE A 138 17.40 -4.49 -6.51
C ILE A 138 18.13 -5.27 -5.43
N LYS A 139 18.18 -4.69 -4.24
CA LYS A 139 18.66 -5.39 -3.04
C LYS A 139 17.50 -5.51 -2.07
N ALA A 140 17.04 -6.74 -1.82
CA ALA A 140 15.96 -7.02 -0.89
C ALA A 140 16.51 -7.79 0.30
N ILE A 141 16.46 -7.19 1.48
CA ILE A 141 16.99 -7.80 2.70
C ILE A 141 15.84 -8.51 3.42
N PRO A 142 16.00 -9.78 3.75
CA PRO A 142 14.88 -10.51 4.38
C PRO A 142 14.58 -10.03 5.79
N TYR A 143 13.30 -10.04 6.14
CA TYR A 143 12.87 -9.85 7.53
C TYR A 143 13.48 -10.94 8.40
N GLU A 144 13.65 -10.65 9.69
CA GLU A 144 14.40 -11.51 10.61
C GLU A 144 13.47 -12.35 11.47
N GLY A 145 13.79 -13.63 11.59
CA GLY A 145 13.14 -14.53 12.53
C GLY A 145 11.72 -14.91 12.15
N GLY A 146 11.10 -15.71 13.02
CA GLY A 146 9.74 -16.16 12.81
C GLY A 146 8.68 -15.08 12.98
N GLY A 147 9.04 -13.98 13.64
CA GLY A 147 8.15 -12.83 13.83
C GLY A 147 8.31 -11.72 12.80
N PHE A 148 9.06 -11.96 11.75
CA PHE A 148 9.25 -10.99 10.65
C PHE A 148 9.70 -9.62 11.17
N GLN A 149 10.75 -9.59 11.98
CA GLN A 149 11.28 -8.34 12.50
C GLN A 149 12.02 -7.58 11.40
N TYR A 150 11.84 -6.26 11.40
CA TYR A 150 12.52 -5.41 10.42
C TYR A 150 14.03 -5.57 10.57
N PRO A 151 14.76 -5.80 9.47
CA PRO A 151 16.22 -6.03 9.53
C PRO A 151 16.99 -4.71 9.64
N PHE A 152 16.81 -4.01 10.76
CA PHE A 152 17.28 -2.63 10.94
C PHE A 152 18.79 -2.51 10.77
N ASP A 153 19.54 -3.38 11.46
CA ASP A 153 21.00 -3.28 11.41
C ASP A 153 21.54 -3.56 10.00
N SER A 154 20.97 -4.54 9.31
CA SER A 154 21.40 -4.87 7.94
C SER A 154 21.05 -3.75 6.96
N ILE A 155 19.89 -3.12 7.13
CA ILE A 155 19.50 -1.98 6.30
C ILE A 155 20.47 -0.82 6.53
N CYS A 156 20.77 -0.49 7.78
CA CYS A 156 21.69 0.60 8.10
C CYS A 156 23.08 0.36 7.53
N GLU A 157 23.58 -0.86 7.66
CA GLU A 157 24.89 -1.23 7.13
C GLU A 157 24.92 -1.07 5.62
N PHE A 158 23.91 -1.59 4.92
CA PHE A 158 23.85 -1.50 3.46
C PHE A 158 23.78 -0.04 3.01
N LEU A 159 22.98 0.78 3.68
CA LEU A 159 22.86 2.20 3.37
C LEU A 159 24.20 2.92 3.43
N THR A 160 24.92 2.71 4.52
CA THR A 160 26.18 3.44 4.73
C THR A 160 27.28 2.97 3.78
N GLN A 161 27.25 1.69 3.39
CA GLN A 161 28.29 1.13 2.51
C GLN A 161 28.02 1.35 1.03
N ASN A 162 26.75 1.49 0.60
CA ASN A 162 26.39 1.42 -0.82
C ASN A 162 25.65 2.64 -1.35
N ASN A 163 25.13 3.51 -0.51
CA ASN A 163 24.38 4.72 -0.93
C ASN A 163 23.34 4.40 -2.03
N PRO A 164 22.37 3.53 -1.76
CA PRO A 164 21.36 3.25 -2.80
C PRO A 164 20.59 4.52 -3.15
N LYS A 165 20.09 4.60 -4.39
CA LYS A 165 19.35 5.79 -4.83
C LYS A 165 18.00 5.88 -4.11
N ILE A 166 17.30 4.77 -3.92
CA ILE A 166 15.97 4.72 -3.33
C ILE A 166 15.92 3.59 -2.31
N LEU A 167 15.36 3.88 -1.13
CA LEU A 167 15.00 2.87 -0.14
C LEU A 167 13.48 2.91 0.03
N LEU A 168 12.82 1.76 -0.11
CA LEU A 168 11.39 1.63 0.18
C LEU A 168 11.18 0.98 1.54
N ILE A 169 10.44 1.66 2.41
CA ILE A 169 10.01 1.14 3.71
C ILE A 169 8.49 1.10 3.71
N CYS A 170 7.92 -0.09 3.67
CA CYS A 170 6.47 -0.26 3.80
C CYS A 170 6.16 -0.37 5.28
N ASN A 171 5.41 0.58 5.84
CA ASN A 171 5.28 0.67 7.30
C ASN A 171 3.87 1.07 7.73
N PRO A 172 3.09 0.14 8.25
CA PRO A 172 3.37 -1.29 8.45
C PRO A 172 3.54 -2.04 7.14
N ASN A 173 4.35 -3.06 7.16
CA ASN A 173 4.68 -3.82 5.96
C ASN A 173 3.49 -4.65 5.48
N ASN A 174 3.31 -4.72 4.19
CA ASN A 174 2.41 -5.67 3.54
C ASN A 174 3.29 -6.75 2.92
N PRO A 175 3.18 -8.03 3.32
CA PRO A 175 2.06 -8.64 4.06
C PRO A 175 2.31 -8.99 5.53
N THR A 176 3.44 -8.62 6.11
CA THR A 176 3.81 -9.09 7.46
C THR A 176 3.23 -8.26 8.59
N GLY A 177 2.83 -7.01 8.31
CA GLY A 177 2.33 -6.11 9.34
C GLY A 177 3.42 -5.51 10.22
N THR A 178 4.68 -5.77 9.90
CA THR A 178 5.82 -5.32 10.70
C THR A 178 5.88 -3.80 10.81
N UNK A 179 6.01 -3.23 11.80
CA UNK A 179 6.13 -1.94 12.09
C UNK A 179 7.48 -1.68 12.41
N LEU A 180 8.05 -0.51 11.98
CA LEU A 180 9.32 0.11 12.34
C LEU A 180 9.02 1.44 13.01
N SER A 181 9.67 1.73 14.13
CA SER A 181 9.34 2.92 14.89
C SER A 181 9.66 4.19 14.09
N PRO A 182 8.88 5.27 14.29
CA PRO A 182 9.20 6.55 13.63
C PRO A 182 10.62 7.03 13.91
N GLU A 183 11.09 6.85 15.12
CA GLU A 183 12.46 7.26 15.50
C GLU A 183 13.51 6.54 14.66
N ARG A 184 13.30 5.23 14.43
CA ARG A 184 14.25 4.46 13.61
C ARG A 184 14.17 4.86 12.15
N ILE A 185 12.99 5.24 11.64
CA ILE A 185 12.87 5.73 10.26
C ILE A 185 13.66 7.02 10.09
N ILE A 186 13.53 7.95 11.05
CA ILE A 186 14.29 9.19 11.01
C ILE A 186 15.80 8.90 11.06
N GLU A 187 16.20 7.98 11.92
CA GLU A 187 17.62 7.57 12.02
C GLU A 187 18.13 7.05 10.69
N ILE A 188 17.37 6.17 10.03
CA ILE A 188 17.71 5.63 8.71
C ILE A 188 17.88 6.76 7.69
N SER A 189 16.96 7.71 7.68
CA SER A 189 16.97 8.79 6.67
C SER A 189 18.21 9.69 6.81
N LYS A 190 18.82 9.74 7.98
CA LYS A 190 20.02 10.55 8.23
C LYS A 190 21.32 9.82 7.86
N LEU A 191 21.26 8.50 7.57
CA LEU A 191 22.47 7.71 7.30
C LEU A 191 23.02 7.92 5.90
N SER A 192 22.18 8.31 4.94
CA SER A 192 22.62 8.51 3.55
C SER A 192 21.82 9.65 2.94
N SER A 193 22.46 10.80 2.79
CA SER A 193 21.83 11.95 2.15
C SER A 193 21.61 11.75 0.66
N LYS A 194 22.26 10.74 0.10
CA LYS A 194 22.14 10.42 -1.34
C LYS A 194 21.00 9.44 -1.64
N THR A 195 20.32 8.94 -0.60
CA THR A 195 19.22 7.98 -0.73
C THR A 195 17.90 8.69 -0.48
N LEU A 196 16.98 8.57 -1.43
CA LEU A 196 15.59 8.98 -1.21
C LEU A 196 14.91 7.88 -0.41
N VAL A 197 14.48 8.19 0.81
CA VAL A 197 13.85 7.22 1.72
C VAL A 197 12.34 7.37 1.60
N VAL A 198 11.68 6.39 1.01
CA VAL A 198 10.25 6.42 0.75
C VAL A 198 9.54 5.52 1.76
N VAL A 199 8.75 6.14 2.60
CA VAL A 199 7.98 5.44 3.64
C VAL A 199 6.54 5.33 3.16
N ASP A 200 6.12 4.11 2.87
CA ASP A 200 4.79 3.82 2.39
C ASP A 200 3.88 3.56 3.59
N GLU A 201 3.08 4.56 3.94
CA GLU A 201 2.19 4.51 5.10
C GLU A 201 0.75 4.16 4.71
N LEU A 202 0.57 3.33 3.72
CA LEU A 202 -0.78 2.94 3.26
C LEU A 202 -1.62 2.35 4.39
N TYR A 203 -0.99 1.65 5.32
CA TYR A 203 -1.69 0.94 6.40
C TYR A 203 -1.46 1.55 7.79
N GLU A 204 -0.89 2.77 7.87
CA GLU A 204 -0.46 3.33 9.16
C GLU A 204 -1.60 3.51 10.16
N ALA A 205 -2.82 3.76 9.67
CA ALA A 205 -3.95 3.99 10.57
C ALA A 205 -4.23 2.79 11.48
N PHE A 206 -3.83 1.59 11.06
CA PHE A 206 -4.07 0.38 11.84
C PHE A 206 -3.03 0.14 12.93
N THR A 207 -1.99 1.01 12.99
CA THR A 207 -1.05 1.04 14.12
C THR A 207 -1.10 2.35 14.88
N GLY A 208 -1.42 3.44 14.20
CA GLY A 208 -1.37 4.79 14.77
C GLY A 208 0.04 5.35 14.88
N ASP A 209 1.02 4.76 14.20
CA ASP A 209 2.46 5.09 14.33
C ASP A 209 3.01 5.72 13.07
N SER A 210 2.50 6.88 12.69
CA SER A 210 3.03 7.62 11.53
C SER A 210 4.38 8.27 11.84
N VAL A 211 5.25 8.34 10.83
CA VAL A 211 6.49 9.11 10.95
C VAL A 211 6.23 10.61 10.86
N LEU A 212 5.07 11.04 10.35
CA LEU A 212 4.81 12.45 10.05
C LEU A 212 5.01 13.40 11.24
N PRO A 213 4.63 13.05 12.48
CA PRO A 213 4.87 13.96 13.60
C PRO A 213 6.34 14.23 13.89
N PHE A 214 7.24 13.40 13.36
CA PHE A 214 8.68 13.50 13.58
C PHE A 214 9.41 14.12 12.39
N VAL A 215 8.69 14.45 11.31
CA VAL A 215 9.30 14.91 10.07
C VAL A 215 9.68 16.38 10.17
N ASN A 216 10.92 16.69 9.74
CA ASN A 216 11.39 18.05 9.50
C ASN A 216 12.22 18.00 8.22
N PHE A 217 11.68 18.57 7.14
CA PHE A 217 12.34 18.47 5.84
C PHE A 217 13.61 19.31 5.74
N GLN A 218 13.89 20.19 6.71
CA GLN A 218 15.18 20.87 6.75
C GLN A 218 16.29 19.94 7.23
N THR A 219 15.97 18.97 8.08
CA THR A 219 16.97 18.02 8.59
C THR A 219 16.95 16.68 7.86
N THR A 220 15.79 16.28 7.32
CA THR A 220 15.68 15.05 6.52
C THR A 220 14.96 15.35 5.20
N PRO A 221 15.60 16.11 4.29
CA PRO A 221 14.95 16.49 3.04
C PRO A 221 14.76 15.32 2.07
N ASN A 222 15.42 14.20 2.32
CA ASN A 222 15.38 13.00 1.49
C ASN A 222 14.27 12.02 1.91
N LEU A 223 13.42 12.39 2.87
CA LEU A 223 12.33 11.53 3.34
C LEU A 223 11.07 11.85 2.54
N VAL A 224 10.41 10.80 2.06
CA VAL A 224 9.11 10.88 1.36
C VAL A 224 8.13 9.99 2.10
N VAL A 225 6.95 10.53 2.43
CA VAL A 225 5.91 9.74 3.11
C VAL A 225 4.70 9.64 2.17
N LEU A 226 4.24 8.42 1.92
CA LEU A 226 3.10 8.16 1.05
C LEU A 226 1.87 7.85 1.90
N ARG A 227 0.75 8.48 1.55
CA ARG A 227 -0.53 8.31 2.26
C ARG A 227 -1.64 8.09 1.25
N SER A 228 -2.70 7.42 1.68
CA SER A 228 -3.77 7.03 0.77
C SER A 228 -5.11 7.08 1.48
N LEU A 229 -6.17 7.25 0.68
CA LEU A 229 -7.55 7.10 1.14
C LEU A 229 -8.15 5.76 0.68
N SER A 230 -7.33 4.87 0.11
CA SER A 230 -7.84 3.61 -0.45
C SER A 230 -8.32 2.63 0.61
N LYS A 231 -7.55 2.47 1.68
CA LYS A 231 -7.80 1.36 2.63
C LYS A 231 -8.70 1.76 3.80
N THR A 232 -8.56 2.96 4.30
CA THR A 232 -9.36 3.38 5.46
C THR A 232 -10.63 4.13 5.05
N ALA A 233 -10.52 5.02 4.08
CA ALA A 233 -11.69 5.79 3.62
C ALA A 233 -12.55 5.05 2.58
N GLY A 234 -12.05 3.93 2.07
CA GLY A 234 -12.82 3.12 1.13
C GLY A 234 -12.84 3.65 -0.30
N LEU A 235 -11.80 4.37 -0.71
CA LEU A 235 -11.76 5.01 -2.02
C LEU A 235 -10.83 4.30 -3.01
N ALA A 236 -10.60 3.00 -2.84
CA ALA A 236 -9.61 2.28 -3.65
C ALA A 236 -9.85 2.44 -5.16
N SER A 237 -11.11 2.41 -5.60
CA SER A 237 -11.41 2.48 -7.04
C SER A 237 -11.27 3.89 -7.61
N LEU A 238 -11.20 4.92 -6.77
CA LEU A 238 -11.14 6.29 -7.25
C LEU A 238 -9.72 6.75 -7.53
N ARG A 239 -8.74 6.00 -7.05
CA ARG A 239 -7.33 6.22 -7.39
C ARG A 239 -6.86 7.61 -6.96
N ILE A 240 -6.78 7.83 -5.64
CA ILE A 240 -6.18 9.07 -5.12
C ILE A 240 -5.26 8.77 -3.95
N GLY A 241 -4.05 9.33 -4.02
CA GLY A 241 -3.04 9.20 -2.99
C GLY A 241 -2.23 10.47 -2.87
N PHE A 242 -1.45 10.55 -1.80
CA PHE A 242 -0.68 11.75 -1.48
C PHE A 242 0.76 11.38 -1.15
N ALA A 243 1.70 12.26 -1.54
CA ALA A 243 3.09 12.18 -1.12
C ALA A 243 3.41 13.44 -0.32
N ILE A 244 4.03 13.23 0.82
CA ILE A 244 4.50 14.34 1.66
C ILE A 244 6.01 14.33 1.59
N UNK A 245 6.55 15.22 0.97
CA UNK A 245 7.85 15.28 0.67
C UNK A 245 8.27 16.64 0.72
N HIS A 246 9.64 16.92 0.68
CA HIS A 246 10.22 18.27 0.52
C HIS A 246 9.69 18.91 -0.77
N SER A 247 9.43 20.21 -0.74
CA SER A 247 8.82 20.88 -1.88
C SER A 247 9.66 20.75 -3.17
N LYS A 248 10.97 20.74 -3.05
CA LYS A 248 11.85 20.55 -4.22
C LYS A 248 11.70 19.14 -4.80
N VAL A 249 11.50 18.13 -3.94
CA VAL A 249 11.30 16.76 -4.41
C VAL A 249 9.96 16.66 -5.15
N ILE A 250 8.92 17.26 -4.60
CA ILE A 250 7.61 17.27 -5.26
C ILE A 250 7.69 17.93 -6.64
N ASN A 251 8.39 19.07 -6.72
CA ASN A 251 8.55 19.77 -7.99
C ASN A 251 9.25 18.89 -9.04
N ILE A 252 10.24 18.13 -8.62
CA ILE A 252 10.96 17.22 -9.52
C ILE A 252 10.05 16.07 -9.94
N VAL A 253 9.35 15.44 -8.99
CA VAL A 253 8.48 14.31 -9.30
C VAL A 253 7.34 14.76 -10.24
N ASN A 254 6.83 15.96 -10.04
CA ASN A 254 5.76 16.49 -10.91
C ASN A 254 6.20 16.71 -12.36
N ARG A 255 7.49 16.73 -12.64
CA ARG A 255 7.99 16.85 -14.02
C ARG A 255 7.69 15.60 -14.85
N VAL A 256 7.48 14.46 -14.20
CA VAL A 256 7.23 13.19 -14.90
C VAL A 256 5.78 12.74 -14.82
N THR A 257 4.89 13.59 -14.31
CA THR A 257 3.45 13.29 -14.24
C THR A 257 2.68 14.24 -15.14
N GLY A 258 1.50 13.82 -15.56
CA GLY A 258 0.59 14.70 -16.31
C GLY A 258 -0.08 15.70 -15.38
N PRO A 259 -0.51 16.84 -15.91
CA PRO A 259 -1.12 17.88 -15.07
C PRO A 259 -2.55 17.55 -14.61
N TYR A 260 -3.21 16.57 -15.23
CA TYR A 260 -4.62 16.26 -14.98
C TYR A 260 -4.82 14.80 -14.59
N ASP A 261 -3.81 14.17 -13.99
CA ASP A 261 -3.81 12.73 -13.77
C ASP A 261 -4.90 12.26 -12.79
N VAL A 262 -5.26 13.10 -11.82
CA VAL A 262 -6.24 12.70 -10.82
C VAL A 262 -7.62 13.20 -11.25
N ASN A 263 -8.58 12.29 -11.33
CA ASN A 263 -9.91 12.59 -11.82
C ASN A 263 -10.72 13.44 -10.82
N SER A 264 -11.68 14.17 -11.33
CA SER A 264 -12.52 15.08 -10.52
C SER A 264 -13.34 14.35 -9.47
N PHE A 265 -13.79 13.14 -9.78
CA PHE A 265 -14.59 12.35 -8.83
C PHE A 265 -13.76 11.99 -7.61
N ALA A 266 -12.49 11.65 -7.83
CA ALA A 266 -11.58 11.35 -6.74
C ALA A 266 -11.35 12.57 -5.84
N VAL A 267 -11.20 13.75 -6.46
CA VAL A 267 -10.98 14.99 -5.71
C VAL A 267 -12.20 15.29 -4.81
N ILE A 268 -13.39 15.20 -5.40
CA ILE A 268 -14.63 15.47 -4.66
C ILE A 268 -14.79 14.46 -3.52
N ALA A 269 -14.55 13.18 -3.81
CA ALA A 269 -14.63 12.14 -2.80
C ALA A 269 -13.60 12.34 -1.68
N ALA A 270 -12.40 12.78 -2.03
CA ALA A 270 -11.36 13.03 -1.02
C ALA A 270 -11.77 14.14 -0.07
N PHE A 271 -12.31 15.25 -0.59
CA PHE A 271 -12.82 16.32 0.28
C PHE A 271 -13.88 15.78 1.24
N ALA A 272 -14.84 15.00 0.72
CA ALA A 272 -15.92 14.46 1.55
C ALA A 272 -15.36 13.49 2.61
N ALA A 273 -14.44 12.62 2.23
CA ALA A 273 -13.86 11.66 3.16
C ALA A 273 -13.08 12.36 4.26
N LEU A 274 -12.29 13.38 3.91
CA LEU A 274 -11.49 14.12 4.89
C LEU A 274 -12.38 14.92 5.85
N LYS A 275 -13.59 15.31 5.43
CA LYS A 275 -14.55 15.97 6.31
C LYS A 275 -15.16 15.00 7.32
N ASP A 276 -15.18 13.70 7.01
CA ASP A 276 -15.85 12.72 7.87
C ASP A 276 -14.82 11.78 8.51
N GLN A 277 -13.87 12.37 9.19
CA GLN A 277 -12.82 11.60 9.86
C GLN A 277 -13.40 10.64 10.91
N SER A 278 -14.52 11.00 11.54
CA SER A 278 -15.13 10.13 12.55
C SER A 278 -15.58 8.80 11.93
N TYR A 279 -16.07 8.81 10.69
CA TYR A 279 -16.43 7.57 10.01
C TYR A 279 -15.18 6.68 9.80
N ILE A 280 -14.08 7.28 9.34
CA ILE A 280 -12.84 6.56 9.13
C ILE A 280 -12.34 5.98 10.46
N ASP A 281 -12.34 6.80 11.53
CA ASP A 281 -11.87 6.36 12.85
C ASP A 281 -12.72 5.20 13.38
N SER A 282 -14.05 5.26 13.18
CA SER A 282 -14.94 4.18 13.59
C SER A 282 -14.63 2.88 12.84
N TYR A 283 -14.41 2.97 11.54
CA TYR A 283 -14.06 1.79 10.77
C TYR A 283 -12.73 1.19 11.25
N VAL A 284 -11.72 2.04 11.44
CA VAL A 284 -10.41 1.57 11.91
C VAL A 284 -10.58 0.87 13.27
N GLN A 285 -11.35 1.48 14.18
CA GLN A 285 -11.57 0.89 15.51
C GLN A 285 -12.24 -0.48 15.39
N GLU A 286 -13.22 -0.61 14.50
CA GLU A 286 -13.90 -1.91 14.30
C GLU A 286 -12.91 -2.96 13.76
N VAL A 287 -12.04 -2.57 12.83
CA VAL A 287 -11.01 -3.49 12.32
C VAL A 287 -10.06 -3.92 13.45
N LEU A 288 -9.64 -2.98 14.31
CA LEU A 288 -8.74 -3.32 15.42
C LEU A 288 -9.40 -4.31 16.38
N GLU A 289 -10.69 -4.12 16.68
CA GLU A 289 -11.43 -5.06 17.52
C GLU A 289 -11.54 -6.43 16.84
N ALA A 290 -11.81 -6.44 15.55
CA ALA A 290 -11.90 -7.69 14.79
C ALA A 290 -10.54 -8.39 14.72
N ARG A 291 -9.46 -7.63 14.61
CA ARG A 291 -8.10 -8.18 14.60
C ARG A 291 -7.80 -8.90 15.91
N ASN A 292 -8.15 -8.28 17.03
CA ASN A 292 -7.98 -8.91 18.35
C ASN A 292 -8.82 -10.18 18.48
N TRP A 293 -10.07 -10.13 18.02
CA TRP A 293 -10.97 -11.27 18.11
C TRP A 293 -10.44 -12.46 17.31
N ILE A 294 -10.02 -12.24 16.06
CA ILE A 294 -9.56 -13.34 15.22
C ILE A 294 -8.21 -13.89 15.72
N LYS A 295 -7.35 -13.04 16.25
CA LYS A 295 -6.08 -13.48 16.84
C LYS A 295 -6.34 -14.42 17.99
N ASP A 296 -7.33 -14.10 18.86
CA ASP A 296 -7.70 -14.99 19.97
C ASP A 296 -8.15 -16.34 19.46
N GLN A 297 -8.90 -16.40 18.37
CA GLN A 297 -9.33 -17.67 17.79
C GLN A 297 -8.13 -18.51 17.35
N PHE A 298 -7.17 -17.87 16.65
CA PHE A 298 -5.97 -18.59 16.20
C PHE A 298 -5.18 -19.15 17.37
N GLU A 299 -5.05 -18.38 18.45
CA GLU A 299 -4.29 -18.82 19.63
C GLU A 299 -5.00 -19.95 20.34
N LYS A 300 -6.30 -19.85 20.54
CA LYS A 300 -7.09 -20.90 21.19
C LYS A 300 -7.03 -22.23 20.44
N HIS A 301 -6.98 -22.19 19.12
CA HIS A 301 -7.05 -23.38 18.29
C HIS A 301 -5.69 -23.77 17.69
N HIS A 302 -4.62 -23.11 18.12
CA HIS A 302 -3.24 -23.42 17.72
C HIS A 302 -3.05 -23.37 16.19
N VAL A 303 -3.70 -22.39 15.54
CA VAL A 303 -3.54 -22.18 14.10
C VAL A 303 -2.24 -21.43 13.87
N LYS A 304 -1.40 -21.92 12.97
CA LYS A 304 -0.15 -21.23 12.62
C LYS A 304 -0.48 -19.95 11.88
N HIS A 305 -0.07 -18.83 12.44
CA HIS A 305 -0.46 -17.52 11.94
C HIS A 305 0.60 -16.47 12.23
N HIS A 306 0.49 -15.33 11.53
CA HIS A 306 1.24 -14.12 11.87
C HIS A 306 0.31 -12.94 11.68
N ILE A 307 0.06 -12.19 12.75
CA ILE A 307 -0.83 -11.04 12.75
C ILE A 307 -0.14 -9.90 13.50
N ASP A 308 -0.07 -8.73 12.87
CA ASP A 308 0.67 -7.61 13.42
C ASP A 308 -0.07 -6.32 13.04
N GLY A 309 0.61 -5.29 12.55
CA GLY A 309 0.11 -3.92 12.49
C GLY A 309 -0.82 -3.55 11.36
N GLY A 310 -1.12 -4.45 10.43
CA GLY A 310 -1.98 -4.13 9.30
C GLY A 310 -3.43 -4.58 9.47
N ASN A 311 -4.23 -4.31 8.43
CA ASN A 311 -5.59 -4.83 8.34
C ASN A 311 -5.60 -6.16 7.58
N TYR A 312 -4.66 -7.02 7.89
CA TYR A 312 -4.48 -8.32 7.25
C TYR A 312 -3.65 -9.21 8.18
N PHE A 313 -3.69 -10.52 7.92
CA PHE A 313 -2.85 -11.48 8.61
C PHE A 313 -2.44 -12.57 7.63
N LEU A 314 -1.43 -13.33 8.04
CA LEU A 314 -0.96 -14.50 7.33
C LEU A 314 -1.36 -15.76 8.08
N LEU A 315 -1.77 -16.79 7.34
CA LEU A 315 -2.06 -18.12 7.89
C LEU A 315 -1.26 -19.16 7.11
N TRP A 316 -0.81 -20.18 7.82
CA TRP A 316 -0.22 -21.38 7.22
C TRP A 316 -1.19 -22.53 7.45
N PRO A 317 -2.16 -22.73 6.55
CA PRO A 317 -3.14 -23.79 6.72
C PRO A 317 -2.50 -25.17 6.59
N LYS A 318 -3.20 -26.21 7.08
CA LYS A 318 -2.75 -27.59 6.96
C LYS A 318 -2.77 -28.08 5.53
N SER A 319 -3.75 -27.61 4.76
CA SER A 319 -3.88 -27.94 3.34
C SER A 319 -3.08 -26.96 2.49
N LYS A 320 -2.89 -27.31 1.22
CA LYS A 320 -2.19 -26.43 0.28
C LYS A 320 -2.96 -25.12 0.10
N PRO A 321 -2.26 -23.98 0.03
CA PRO A 321 -2.94 -22.68 -0.12
C PRO A 321 -3.95 -22.63 -1.27
N GLN A 322 -3.62 -23.22 -2.41
CA GLN A 322 -4.52 -23.23 -3.56
C GLN A 322 -5.85 -23.92 -3.23
N GLN A 323 -5.80 -25.02 -2.49
CA GLN A 323 -6.99 -25.76 -2.09
C GLN A 323 -7.85 -24.94 -1.11
N VAL A 324 -7.20 -24.31 -0.15
CA VAL A 324 -7.90 -23.46 0.83
C VAL A 324 -8.55 -22.29 0.12
N GLU A 325 -7.84 -21.66 -0.80
CA GLU A 325 -8.35 -20.55 -1.60
C GLU A 325 -9.62 -20.95 -2.35
N GLN A 326 -9.60 -22.12 -3.02
CA GLN A 326 -10.75 -22.60 -3.79
C GLN A 326 -11.94 -22.91 -2.89
N LYS A 327 -11.70 -23.56 -1.76
CA LYS A 327 -12.77 -23.90 -0.83
C LYS A 327 -13.41 -22.67 -0.22
N LEU A 328 -12.61 -21.67 0.18
CA LEU A 328 -13.14 -20.42 0.71
C LEU A 328 -13.92 -19.66 -0.36
N LYS A 329 -13.43 -19.65 -1.60
CA LYS A 329 -14.15 -19.01 -2.70
C LYS A 329 -15.51 -19.68 -2.91
N SER A 330 -15.56 -21.00 -2.81
CA SER A 330 -16.85 -21.75 -2.90
C SER A 330 -17.80 -21.35 -1.77
N SER A 331 -17.27 -20.90 -0.64
CA SER A 331 -18.08 -20.41 0.48
C SER A 331 -18.36 -18.91 0.39
N GLY A 332 -18.00 -18.29 -0.72
CA GLY A 332 -18.25 -16.87 -0.94
C GLY A 332 -17.21 -15.93 -0.38
N ILE A 333 -16.00 -16.42 -0.09
CA ILE A 333 -14.94 -15.61 0.54
C ILE A 333 -13.68 -15.64 -0.31
N LEU A 334 -13.16 -14.46 -0.65
CA LEU A 334 -11.90 -14.32 -1.38
C LEU A 334 -10.77 -14.04 -0.43
N ILE A 335 -9.67 -14.77 -0.59
CA ILE A 335 -8.41 -14.50 0.14
C ILE A 335 -7.26 -14.52 -0.87
N ARG A 336 -6.06 -14.17 -0.42
CA ARG A 336 -4.89 -14.08 -1.30
C ARG A 336 -3.96 -15.25 -1.04
N ASN A 337 -3.65 -16.00 -2.09
CA ASN A 337 -2.66 -17.08 -2.03
C ASN A 337 -1.27 -16.47 -2.05
N MET A 338 -0.46 -16.76 -1.03
CA MET A 338 0.90 -16.21 -0.89
C MET A 338 1.98 -17.29 -1.08
N ASP A 339 1.60 -18.47 -1.57
CA ASP A 339 2.50 -19.61 -1.63
C ASP A 339 3.75 -19.34 -2.49
N LYS A 340 3.60 -18.53 -3.54
CA LYS A 340 4.70 -18.22 -4.45
C LYS A 340 5.56 -17.04 -3.98
N LYS A 341 5.12 -16.34 -2.95
CA LYS A 341 5.86 -15.18 -2.45
C LYS A 341 7.07 -15.66 -1.63
N LYS A 342 8.21 -15.04 -1.86
CA LYS A 342 9.44 -15.44 -1.18
C LYS A 342 9.27 -15.37 0.34
N ASN A 343 9.71 -16.41 1.04
CA ASN A 343 9.64 -16.56 2.50
C ASN A 343 8.23 -16.75 3.05
N LEU A 344 7.23 -16.96 2.19
CA LEU A 344 5.83 -17.14 2.61
C LEU A 344 5.23 -18.44 2.10
N LYS A 345 6.07 -19.41 1.74
CA LYS A 345 5.60 -20.68 1.22
C LYS A 345 4.57 -21.31 2.17
N GLY A 346 3.50 -21.82 1.60
CA GLY A 346 2.44 -22.49 2.35
C GLY A 346 1.43 -21.55 2.97
N SER A 347 1.49 -20.25 2.70
CA SER A 347 0.65 -19.29 3.39
C SER A 347 -0.42 -18.68 2.49
N ILE A 348 -1.43 -18.13 3.17
CA ILE A 348 -2.44 -17.25 2.59
C ILE A 348 -2.45 -15.95 3.37
N ARG A 349 -2.86 -14.87 2.71
CA ARG A 349 -3.10 -13.57 3.37
C ARG A 349 -4.58 -13.29 3.37
N VAL A 350 -5.11 -12.87 4.50
CA VAL A 350 -6.52 -12.59 4.69
C VAL A 350 -6.67 -11.17 5.22
N SER A 351 -7.52 -10.37 4.56
CA SER A 351 -7.83 -9.03 5.04
C SER A 351 -8.73 -9.09 6.28
N ILE A 352 -8.62 -8.09 7.15
CA ILE A 352 -9.45 -7.98 8.33
C ILE A 352 -10.57 -6.99 8.04
N GLY A 353 -11.81 -7.44 8.24
CA GLY A 353 -12.98 -6.59 8.10
C GLY A 353 -13.63 -6.32 9.45
N THR A 354 -14.95 -6.37 9.49
CA THR A 354 -15.70 -6.24 10.74
C THR A 354 -15.62 -7.53 11.56
N ILE A 355 -16.04 -7.45 12.83
CA ILE A 355 -16.12 -8.65 13.67
C ILE A 355 -17.03 -9.70 13.03
N ASP A 356 -18.19 -9.30 12.53
CA ASP A 356 -19.11 -10.24 11.87
C ASP A 356 -18.47 -10.89 10.64
N GLN A 357 -17.71 -10.12 9.87
CA GLN A 357 -17.02 -10.67 8.70
C GLN A 357 -15.91 -11.65 9.12
N MET A 358 -15.19 -11.33 10.20
CA MET A 358 -14.17 -12.25 10.71
C MET A 358 -14.80 -13.52 11.28
N LYS A 359 -15.96 -13.42 11.93
CA LYS A 359 -16.69 -14.61 12.37
C LYS A 359 -17.12 -15.47 11.18
N ARG A 360 -17.58 -14.84 10.12
CA ARG A 360 -17.94 -15.58 8.89
C ARG A 360 -16.70 -16.26 8.29
N PHE A 361 -15.59 -15.57 8.22
CA PHE A 361 -14.33 -16.18 7.76
C PHE A 361 -13.94 -17.36 8.65
N TRP A 362 -13.99 -17.18 9.95
CA TRP A 362 -13.59 -18.21 10.90
C TRP A 362 -14.46 -19.47 10.76
N SER A 363 -15.77 -19.29 10.65
CA SER A 363 -16.68 -20.42 10.45
C SER A 363 -16.35 -21.21 9.18
N ALA A 364 -16.07 -20.51 8.09
CA ALA A 364 -15.72 -21.15 6.83
C ALA A 364 -14.36 -21.85 6.93
N PHE A 365 -13.42 -21.23 7.59
CA PHE A 365 -12.07 -21.78 7.75
C PHE A 365 -12.08 -23.05 8.62
N UNK A 366 -12.80 -23.00 9.45
CA UNK A 366 -12.93 -24.05 10.27
C UNK A 366 -13.44 -25.21 9.61
N ILE A 367 -14.49 -25.03 8.73
CA ILE A 367 -15.13 -26.13 8.01
C ILE A 367 -14.15 -26.81 7.07
N VAL A 368 -13.25 -26.08 6.49
CA VAL A 368 -12.27 -26.69 5.59
C VAL A 368 -11.13 -27.42 6.31
N UNK A 369 -11.44 -27.41 7.68
CA UNK A 369 -10.68 -28.16 8.36
C UNK A 369 -9.38 -27.91 8.59
N GLU A 370 -9.29 -26.75 8.67
CA GLU A 370 -7.95 -26.25 8.91
C GLU A 370 -7.67 -26.04 10.38
N VAL A 371 -8.65 -26.37 11.20
CA VAL A 371 -8.55 -26.23 12.67
C VAL A 371 -8.61 -27.60 13.34
#